data_d62dc1e6f0100cf08e87b946d0e230a3
#
_entry.id   d62dc1e6f0100cf08e87b946d0e230a3
#
_cell.length_a   1.000
_cell.length_b   1.000
_cell.length_c   1.000
_cell.angle_alpha   90.00
_cell.angle_beta   90.00
_cell.angle_gamma   90.00
#
_symmetry.space_group_name_H-M   'P 1'
#
loop_
_entity.id
_entity.type
_entity.pdbx_description
1 polymer ?
#
loop_
_entity_poly.entity_id
_entity_poly.type
_entity_poly.pdbx_seq_one_letter_code
_entity_poly.pdbx_strand_id
1 'polypeptide(L)' 'MKPQPATTFQIHSEARGPHWVAWITQPGQNGPYRSVLLVGASQDEAETRAREWGTAVSLQMERSSPSS' A
#
# COMPACT_ATOMS: atom_id res chain seq x y z
N MET A 1 4.09 -21.21 13.26
CA MET A 1 3.88 -20.43 12.41
C MET A 1 3.43 -19.16 12.89
N LYS A 2 3.72 -18.09 12.42
CA LYS A 2 3.30 -16.94 12.82
C LYS A 2 2.12 -16.50 12.24
N PRO A 3 1.24 -15.91 12.89
CA PRO A 3 0.04 -15.51 12.32
C PRO A 3 0.24 -14.43 11.32
N GLN A 4 -0.51 -14.44 10.31
CA GLN A 4 -0.43 -13.44 9.33
C GLN A 4 -1.16 -12.25 9.79
N PRO A 5 -0.74 -11.10 9.50
CA PRO A 5 -1.46 -9.89 9.87
C PRO A 5 -2.79 -9.92 9.19
N ALA A 6 -3.73 -9.36 9.81
CA ALA A 6 -5.03 -9.31 9.25
C ALA A 6 -5.03 -8.61 7.93
N THR A 7 -4.18 -7.64 7.74
CA THR A 7 -4.15 -6.92 6.52
C THR A 7 -2.89 -7.21 5.82
N THR A 8 -2.95 -7.77 4.66
CA THR A 8 -1.78 -8.10 3.88
C THR A 8 -1.88 -7.39 2.58
N PHE A 9 -0.83 -6.76 2.17
CA PHE A 9 -0.84 -6.12 0.87
C PHE A 9 0.51 -6.30 0.23
N GLN A 10 0.57 -6.12 -1.08
CA GLN A 10 1.81 -6.19 -1.81
C GLN A 10 2.14 -4.80 -2.31
N ILE A 11 3.41 -4.49 -2.37
CA ILE A 11 3.87 -3.19 -2.81
C ILE A 11 4.47 -3.34 -4.18
N HIS A 12 4.07 -2.50 -5.10
CA HIS A 12 4.59 -2.50 -6.46
C HIS A 12 5.17 -1.12 -6.73
N SER A 13 6.15 -1.07 -7.61
CA SER A 13 6.72 0.22 -7.98
C SER A 13 7.15 0.18 -9.43
N GLU A 14 7.26 1.34 -10.02
CA GLU A 14 7.59 1.42 -11.42
C GLU A 14 8.22 2.78 -11.68
N ALA A 15 9.20 2.84 -12.54
CA ALA A 15 9.83 4.12 -12.87
C ALA A 15 8.96 4.84 -13.88
N ARG A 16 8.74 6.13 -13.65
CA ARG A 16 7.97 6.95 -14.54
C ARG A 16 8.72 8.23 -14.79
N GLY A 17 9.49 8.29 -15.85
CA GLY A 17 10.29 9.47 -16.14
C GLY A 17 11.24 9.72 -15.01
N PRO A 18 11.29 10.93 -14.52
CA PRO A 18 12.24 11.26 -13.43
C PRO A 18 11.74 10.84 -12.07
N HIS A 19 10.58 10.24 -12.00
CA HIS A 19 10.05 9.87 -10.70
C HIS A 19 9.72 8.40 -10.65
N TRP A 20 9.45 7.92 -9.46
CA TRP A 20 8.99 6.55 -9.27
C TRP A 20 7.61 6.61 -8.66
N VAL A 21 6.76 5.68 -9.06
CA VAL A 21 5.46 5.58 -8.45
C VAL A 21 5.34 4.22 -7.80
N ALA A 22 4.62 4.14 -6.73
CA ALA A 22 4.40 2.88 -6.05
C ALA A 22 2.95 2.81 -5.61
N TRP A 23 2.46 1.61 -5.47
CA TRP A 23 1.08 1.43 -5.03
C TRP A 23 0.98 0.09 -4.33
N ILE A 24 -0.11 -0.12 -3.61
CA ILE A 24 -0.32 -1.38 -2.95
C ILE A 24 -1.51 -2.06 -3.59
N THR A 25 -1.48 -3.39 -3.56
CA THR A 25 -2.63 -4.16 -4.02
C THR A 25 -2.99 -5.13 -2.91
N GLN A 26 -4.24 -5.48 -2.86
CA GLN A 26 -4.67 -6.46 -1.90
C GLN A 26 -4.83 -7.80 -2.58
N PRO A 27 -4.83 -8.90 -1.84
CA PRO A 27 -4.95 -10.21 -2.43
C PRO A 27 -6.20 -10.30 -3.28
N GLY A 28 -6.04 -10.80 -4.46
CA GLY A 28 -7.16 -10.97 -5.36
C GLY A 28 -7.52 -9.76 -6.17
N GLN A 29 -6.80 -8.66 -6.01
CA GLN A 29 -7.07 -7.47 -6.78
C GLN A 29 -5.96 -7.18 -7.75
N ASN A 30 -6.30 -6.64 -8.88
CA ASN A 30 -5.32 -6.39 -9.90
C ASN A 30 -4.90 -4.96 -10.02
N GLY A 31 -5.53 -4.05 -9.38
CA GLY A 31 -5.20 -2.64 -9.53
C GLY A 31 -4.80 -2.03 -8.21
N PRO A 32 -4.34 -0.78 -8.25
CA PRO A 32 -3.96 -0.12 -7.02
C PRO A 32 -5.13 0.01 -6.07
N TYR A 33 -4.87 -0.22 -4.80
CA TYR A 33 -5.90 -0.13 -3.80
C TYR A 33 -6.42 1.30 -3.76
N ARG A 34 -7.71 1.47 -3.94
CA ARG A 34 -8.36 2.77 -3.97
C ARG A 34 -7.80 3.70 -5.05
N SER A 35 -7.18 3.12 -6.06
CA SER A 35 -6.62 3.88 -7.17
C SER A 35 -5.60 4.92 -6.71
N VAL A 36 -4.88 4.65 -5.65
CA VAL A 36 -3.92 5.60 -5.11
C VAL A 36 -2.52 5.21 -5.55
N LEU A 37 -1.78 6.19 -6.07
CA LEU A 37 -0.40 6.00 -6.45
C LEU A 37 0.44 6.95 -5.61
N LEU A 38 1.53 6.44 -5.08
CA LEU A 38 2.43 7.26 -4.28
C LEU A 38 3.65 7.57 -5.12
N VAL A 39 4.16 8.78 -5.03
CA VAL A 39 5.26 9.22 -5.87
C VAL A 39 6.47 9.48 -5.02
N GLY A 40 7.64 9.09 -5.52
CA GLY A 40 8.88 9.38 -4.84
C GLY A 40 9.96 9.69 -5.85
N ALA A 41 11.06 10.23 -5.39
CA ALA A 41 12.18 10.54 -6.24
C ALA A 41 13.00 9.30 -6.56
N SER A 42 12.85 8.24 -5.80
CA SER A 42 13.55 7.00 -6.04
C SER A 42 12.61 5.86 -5.75
N GLN A 43 13.01 4.67 -6.18
CA GLN A 43 12.21 3.49 -5.94
C GLN A 43 12.01 3.29 -4.44
N ASP A 44 13.09 3.44 -3.68
CA ASP A 44 13.02 3.22 -2.26
C ASP A 44 12.08 4.19 -1.59
N GLU A 45 12.12 5.44 -2.01
CA GLU A 45 11.26 6.43 -1.43
C GLU A 45 9.80 6.16 -1.79
N ALA A 46 9.52 5.82 -3.03
CA ALA A 46 8.15 5.56 -3.43
C ALA A 46 7.60 4.34 -2.70
N GLU A 47 8.40 3.30 -2.56
CA GLU A 47 7.94 2.11 -1.87
C GLU A 47 7.75 2.36 -0.39
N THR A 48 8.59 3.19 0.20
CA THR A 48 8.43 3.51 1.61
C THR A 48 7.12 4.26 1.83
N ARG A 49 6.81 5.18 0.94
CA ARG A 49 5.56 5.91 1.07
C ARG A 49 4.37 4.99 0.88
N ALA A 50 4.46 4.05 -0.05
CA ALA A 50 3.36 3.12 -0.26
C ALA A 50 3.17 2.24 0.97
N ARG A 51 4.27 1.81 1.59
CA ARG A 51 4.18 0.98 2.77
C ARG A 51 3.55 1.75 3.93
N GLU A 52 3.95 2.99 4.09
CA GLU A 52 3.40 3.80 5.16
C GLU A 52 1.92 4.06 4.94
N TRP A 53 1.55 4.33 3.71
CA TRP A 53 0.15 4.55 3.40
C TRP A 53 -0.66 3.29 3.63
N GLY A 54 -0.12 2.15 3.21
CA GLY A 54 -0.82 0.90 3.41
C GLY A 54 -1.03 0.58 4.89
N THR A 55 -0.01 0.86 5.69
CA THR A 55 -0.14 0.62 7.12
C THR A 55 -1.18 1.56 7.73
N ALA A 56 -1.17 2.82 7.33
CA ALA A 56 -2.13 3.76 7.88
C ALA A 56 -3.56 3.39 7.49
N VAL A 57 -3.75 2.97 6.25
CA VAL A 57 -5.07 2.59 5.80
C VAL A 57 -5.55 1.34 6.53
N SER A 58 -4.64 0.39 6.76
CA SER A 58 -5.00 -0.81 7.47
C SER A 58 -5.43 -0.50 8.88
N LEU A 59 -4.72 0.39 9.54
CA LEU A 59 -5.10 0.77 10.88
C LEU A 59 -6.43 1.48 10.90
N GLN A 60 -6.66 2.30 9.90
CA GLN A 60 -7.93 2.97 9.84
C GLN A 60 -9.07 2.01 9.63
N MET A 61 -8.86 1.02 8.81
CA MET A 61 -9.91 0.05 8.58
C MET A 61 -10.23 -0.72 9.83
N GLU A 62 -9.26 -1.04 10.60
CA GLU A 62 -9.51 -1.73 11.83
C GLU A 62 -10.25 -0.86 12.81
N ARG A 63 -9.89 0.40 12.84
CA ARG A 63 -10.54 1.27 13.79
C ARG A 63 -11.93 1.61 13.38
N SER A 64 -12.21 1.68 12.13
CA SER A 64 -13.51 2.01 11.67
C SER A 64 -14.38 0.81 11.61
N SER A 65 -13.96 -0.32 12.00
CA SER A 65 -14.72 -1.47 11.94
C SER A 65 -15.92 -1.20 12.73
N PRO A 66 -17.03 -1.50 12.29
CA PRO A 66 -18.26 -1.19 12.87
C PRO A 66 -18.39 -1.93 14.03
N SER A 67 -18.06 -1.96 14.73
CA SER A 67 -18.24 -2.64 15.71
C SER A 67 -19.38 -2.78 15.97
N SER A 68 -19.86 -2.53 15.55
CA SER A 68 -21.02 -2.68 15.72
C SER A 68 -21.11 -3.05 16.28
#